data_c19be5ffd7f84c23df739125a5631f03
#
_entry.id   c19be5ffd7f84c23df739125a5631f03
#
_cell.length_a   1.000
_cell.length_b   1.000
_cell.length_c   1.000
_cell.angle_alpha   90.00
_cell.angle_beta   90.00
_cell.angle_gamma   90.00
#
_symmetry.space_group_name_H-M   'P 1'
#
loop_
_entity.id
_entity.type
_entity.pdbx_description
1 polymer ?
#
loop_
_entity_poly.entity_id
_entity_poly.type
_entity_poly.pdbx_seq_one_letter_code
_entity_poly.pdbx_strand_id
1 'polypeptide(L)'
;MQYPVELTQISAEKAIYVPAYDAVKAIYTDLLALDPATPFPYWAKVWPSAIALVKVLQKHPSLIRDKTVLELGAGIGLPSLLMANEAKTIQVSDYDSEAAELLRKNIGHLQLQNVQALQLDWNDLPENINPEVIILSDVNYDPTQFETLTKLIQKFIHQGCAIILSTPQRIMATPFVLALSEFIIADYLEMVDENGVTKEISILVISKNSSYGKK
;
A
#
# COMPACT_ATOMS: atom_id res chain seq x y z
N MET A 1 -12.65 15.46 6.61
CA MET A 1 -11.86 14.51 7.42
C MET A 1 -12.20 14.65 8.89
N GLN A 2 -12.51 13.55 9.53
CA GLN A 2 -12.81 13.48 10.97
C GLN A 2 -11.54 13.63 11.84
N TYR A 3 -10.40 13.13 11.31
CA TYR A 3 -9.14 13.13 12.03
C TYR A 3 -8.29 14.35 11.70
N PRO A 4 -7.71 15.03 12.70
CA PRO A 4 -6.77 16.12 12.46
C PRO A 4 -5.51 15.60 11.79
N VAL A 5 -4.97 16.39 10.86
CA VAL A 5 -3.76 16.06 10.12
C VAL A 5 -2.67 17.09 10.36
N GLU A 6 -1.44 16.64 10.39
CA GLU A 6 -0.24 17.45 10.51
C GLU A 6 0.69 17.25 9.33
N LEU A 7 1.48 18.26 9.01
CA LEU A 7 2.48 18.17 7.94
C LEU A 7 3.74 17.50 8.50
N THR A 8 4.04 16.31 7.99
CA THR A 8 5.11 15.45 8.48
C THR A 8 6.19 15.30 7.42
N GLN A 9 7.45 15.54 7.79
CA GLN A 9 8.60 15.30 6.91
C GLN A 9 8.80 13.79 6.71
N ILE A 10 8.79 13.33 5.45
CA ILE A 10 8.91 11.92 5.07
C ILE A 10 10.19 11.60 4.29
N SER A 11 10.84 12.63 3.76
CA SER A 11 12.17 12.57 3.15
C SER A 11 12.85 13.93 3.27
N ALA A 12 14.10 14.05 2.84
CA ALA A 12 14.81 15.33 2.87
C ALA A 12 14.08 16.45 2.11
N GLU A 13 13.31 16.11 1.08
CA GLU A 13 12.69 17.07 0.14
C GLU A 13 11.16 17.09 0.21
N LYS A 14 10.53 16.10 0.85
CA LYS A 14 9.07 15.96 0.81
C LYS A 14 8.46 15.87 2.20
N ALA A 15 7.41 16.65 2.42
CA ALA A 15 6.51 16.53 3.56
C ALA A 15 5.09 16.24 3.06
N ILE A 16 4.32 15.48 3.82
CA ILE A 16 2.92 15.15 3.52
C ILE A 16 2.04 15.35 4.75
N TYR A 17 0.76 15.52 4.52
CA TYR A 17 -0.22 15.48 5.60
C TYR A 17 -0.42 14.04 6.07
N VAL A 18 -0.28 13.84 7.38
CA VAL A 18 -0.47 12.55 8.05
C VAL A 18 -1.44 12.78 9.21
N PRO A 19 -2.38 11.87 9.47
CA PRO A 19 -3.22 11.98 10.67
C PRO A 19 -2.37 12.01 11.94
N ALA A 20 -2.71 12.89 12.87
CA ALA A 20 -2.08 12.97 14.19
C ALA A 20 -2.48 11.74 15.01
N TYR A 21 -1.61 10.72 15.03
CA TYR A 21 -1.95 9.36 15.47
C TYR A 21 -2.51 9.28 16.89
N ASP A 22 -2.04 10.13 17.81
CA ASP A 22 -2.58 10.15 19.17
C ASP A 22 -4.01 10.72 19.22
N ALA A 23 -4.31 11.72 18.36
CA ALA A 23 -5.67 12.21 18.20
C ALA A 23 -6.57 11.15 17.53
N VAL A 24 -6.06 10.40 16.56
CA VAL A 24 -6.77 9.25 15.94
C VAL A 24 -7.17 8.23 17.00
N LYS A 25 -6.26 7.85 17.89
CA LYS A 25 -6.55 6.91 18.98
C LYS A 25 -7.60 7.45 19.96
N ALA A 26 -7.49 8.72 20.35
CA ALA A 26 -8.45 9.34 21.26
C ALA A 26 -9.86 9.34 20.65
N ILE A 27 -10.00 9.83 19.40
CA ILE A 27 -11.28 9.86 18.68
C ILE A 27 -11.84 8.44 18.51
N TYR A 28 -11.00 7.47 18.11
CA TYR A 28 -11.42 6.07 18.00
C TYR A 28 -11.93 5.51 19.32
N THR A 29 -11.26 5.82 20.44
CA THR A 29 -11.70 5.39 21.78
C THR A 29 -13.09 5.93 22.12
N ASP A 30 -13.35 7.20 21.81
CA ASP A 30 -14.65 7.83 22.04
C ASP A 30 -15.74 7.18 21.16
N LEU A 31 -15.44 6.94 19.89
CA LEU A 31 -16.36 6.27 18.94
C LEU A 31 -16.66 4.83 19.35
N LEU A 32 -15.64 4.09 19.77
CA LEU A 32 -15.78 2.70 20.26
C LEU A 32 -16.67 2.61 21.51
N ALA A 33 -16.64 3.65 22.36
CA ALA A 33 -17.52 3.73 23.53
C ALA A 33 -19.00 3.96 23.14
N LEU A 34 -19.25 4.59 21.98
CA LEU A 34 -20.59 4.82 21.45
C LEU A 34 -21.10 3.63 20.62
N ASP A 35 -20.22 3.03 19.82
CA ASP A 35 -20.50 1.85 18.99
C ASP A 35 -19.32 0.86 19.05
N PRO A 36 -19.48 -0.27 19.79
CA PRO A 36 -18.46 -1.31 19.89
C PRO A 36 -18.08 -1.98 18.54
N ALA A 37 -18.88 -1.79 17.47
CA ALA A 37 -18.58 -2.29 16.15
C ALA A 37 -17.73 -1.32 15.29
N THR A 38 -17.38 -0.14 15.82
CA THR A 38 -16.56 0.86 15.12
C THR A 38 -15.22 0.25 14.68
N PRO A 39 -14.91 0.20 13.37
CA PRO A 39 -13.65 -0.35 12.89
C PRO A 39 -12.47 0.59 13.25
N PHE A 40 -11.31 0.00 13.56
CA PHE A 40 -10.10 0.79 13.76
C PHE A 40 -9.66 1.40 12.41
N PRO A 41 -9.31 2.70 12.34
CA PRO A 41 -8.89 3.36 11.11
C PRO A 41 -7.43 3.01 10.76
N TYR A 42 -7.19 1.78 10.29
CA TYR A 42 -5.84 1.30 9.94
C TYR A 42 -5.14 2.16 8.90
N TRP A 43 -5.91 2.83 8.03
CA TRP A 43 -5.40 3.74 7.01
C TRP A 43 -4.68 4.97 7.57
N ALA A 44 -4.99 5.36 8.82
CA ALA A 44 -4.53 6.60 9.44
C ALA A 44 -3.09 6.55 9.99
N LYS A 45 -2.33 5.51 9.67
CA LYS A 45 -0.95 5.31 10.14
C LYS A 45 -0.01 4.98 8.99
N VAL A 46 1.24 5.48 9.07
CA VAL A 46 2.33 4.99 8.21
C VAL A 46 2.84 3.67 8.78
N TRP A 47 2.62 2.58 8.03
CA TRP A 47 3.06 1.25 8.44
C TRP A 47 4.51 0.97 8.00
N PRO A 48 5.27 0.17 8.77
CA PRO A 48 6.64 -0.23 8.41
C PRO A 48 6.75 -0.84 7.02
N SER A 49 5.73 -1.58 6.58
CA SER A 49 5.67 -2.17 5.23
C SER A 49 5.69 -1.13 4.12
N ALA A 50 5.03 0.01 4.30
CA ALA A 50 5.06 1.10 3.32
C ALA A 50 6.46 1.74 3.23
N ILE A 51 7.14 1.90 4.38
CA ILE A 51 8.51 2.42 4.43
C ILE A 51 9.50 1.45 3.75
N ALA A 52 9.39 0.16 4.04
CA ALA A 52 10.22 -0.88 3.45
C ALA A 52 10.04 -0.93 1.92
N LEU A 53 8.78 -0.85 1.47
CA LEU A 53 8.44 -0.86 0.05
C LEU A 53 9.07 0.33 -0.69
N VAL A 54 9.00 1.53 -0.12
CA VAL A 54 9.66 2.72 -0.69
C VAL A 54 11.17 2.49 -0.84
N LYS A 55 11.85 1.95 0.20
CA LYS A 55 13.29 1.67 0.15
C LYS A 55 13.63 0.69 -0.99
N VAL A 56 12.83 -0.37 -1.17
CA VAL A 56 13.06 -1.34 -2.25
C VAL A 56 12.80 -0.71 -3.61
N LEU A 57 11.71 0.04 -3.79
CA LEU A 57 11.41 0.70 -5.06
C LEU A 57 12.46 1.75 -5.44
N GLN A 58 13.06 2.45 -4.46
CA GLN A 58 14.18 3.37 -4.70
C GLN A 58 15.46 2.65 -5.16
N LYS A 59 15.73 1.45 -4.60
CA LYS A 59 16.88 0.61 -5.01
C LYS A 59 16.64 -0.09 -6.35
N HIS A 60 15.37 -0.43 -6.65
CA HIS A 60 14.94 -1.19 -7.81
C HIS A 60 13.82 -0.47 -8.58
N PRO A 61 14.06 0.74 -9.10
CA PRO A 61 13.02 1.55 -9.76
C PRO A 61 12.46 0.87 -11.03
N SER A 62 13.21 -0.05 -11.66
CA SER A 62 12.75 -0.82 -12.82
C SER A 62 11.48 -1.64 -12.55
N LEU A 63 11.14 -1.87 -11.26
CA LEU A 63 9.89 -2.54 -10.88
C LEU A 63 8.65 -1.73 -11.26
N ILE A 64 8.74 -0.40 -11.27
CA ILE A 64 7.60 0.49 -11.57
C ILE A 64 7.90 1.55 -12.65
N ARG A 65 9.18 1.65 -13.09
CA ARG A 65 9.61 2.71 -14.03
C ARG A 65 8.83 2.63 -15.33
N ASP A 66 8.28 3.78 -15.73
CA ASP A 66 7.50 3.99 -16.96
C ASP A 66 6.23 3.10 -17.06
N LYS A 67 5.74 2.55 -15.94
CA LYS A 67 4.57 1.67 -15.90
C LYS A 67 3.32 2.38 -15.38
N THR A 68 2.17 1.84 -15.74
CA THR A 68 0.89 2.15 -15.11
C THR A 68 0.75 1.35 -13.82
N VAL A 69 0.64 2.05 -12.70
CA VAL A 69 0.62 1.46 -11.35
C VAL A 69 -0.73 1.68 -10.69
N LEU A 70 -1.22 0.66 -9.99
CA LEU A 70 -2.35 0.74 -9.07
C LEU A 70 -1.88 0.37 -7.66
N GLU A 71 -2.09 1.24 -6.69
CA GLU A 71 -1.93 0.89 -5.28
C GLU A 71 -3.31 0.67 -4.64
N LEU A 72 -3.56 -0.50 -4.06
CA LEU A 72 -4.79 -0.87 -3.38
C LEU A 72 -4.56 -0.94 -1.87
N GLY A 73 -5.52 -0.41 -1.07
CA GLY A 73 -5.39 -0.34 0.38
C GLY A 73 -4.23 0.55 0.82
N ALA A 74 -4.08 1.69 0.13
CA ALA A 74 -2.90 2.54 0.25
C ALA A 74 -2.80 3.28 1.60
N GLY A 75 -3.90 3.46 2.31
CA GLY A 75 -3.96 4.30 3.50
C GLY A 75 -3.46 5.71 3.19
N ILE A 76 -2.30 6.06 3.75
CA ILE A 76 -1.64 7.36 3.52
C ILE A 76 -1.00 7.45 2.11
N GLY A 77 -0.76 6.32 1.44
CA GLY A 77 -0.25 6.25 0.08
C GLY A 77 1.25 6.56 -0.05
N LEU A 78 2.02 6.29 1.00
CA LEU A 78 3.45 6.64 1.04
C LEU A 78 4.24 6.15 -0.18
N PRO A 79 4.12 4.89 -0.64
CA PRO A 79 4.81 4.41 -1.84
C PRO A 79 4.44 5.21 -3.09
N SER A 80 3.16 5.38 -3.38
CA SER A 80 2.68 6.13 -4.55
C SER A 80 3.13 7.59 -4.57
N LEU A 81 3.06 8.28 -3.41
CA LEU A 81 3.43 9.68 -3.29
C LEU A 81 4.95 9.91 -3.45
N LEU A 82 5.78 9.02 -2.92
CA LEU A 82 7.23 9.15 -3.00
C LEU A 82 7.80 8.71 -4.34
N MET A 83 7.21 7.68 -4.95
CA MET A 83 7.69 7.06 -6.17
C MET A 83 6.99 7.57 -7.45
N ALA A 84 6.19 8.63 -7.35
CA ALA A 84 5.44 9.20 -8.46
C ALA A 84 6.29 9.47 -9.70
N ASN A 85 7.50 10.00 -9.51
CA ASN A 85 8.39 10.37 -10.62
C ASN A 85 8.96 9.17 -11.39
N GLU A 86 8.90 7.96 -10.83
CA GLU A 86 9.38 6.75 -11.50
C GLU A 86 8.31 6.12 -12.40
N ALA A 87 7.04 6.22 -12.01
CA ALA A 87 5.94 5.61 -12.74
C ALA A 87 5.43 6.51 -13.88
N LYS A 88 4.88 5.90 -14.93
CA LYS A 88 4.16 6.62 -15.98
C LYS A 88 2.91 7.27 -15.44
N THR A 89 2.07 6.50 -14.76
CA THR A 89 0.88 6.96 -14.06
C THR A 89 0.65 6.10 -12.81
N ILE A 90 0.09 6.69 -11.76
CA ILE A 90 -0.31 5.98 -10.56
C ILE A 90 -1.78 6.26 -10.27
N GLN A 91 -2.54 5.19 -10.08
CA GLN A 91 -3.82 5.23 -9.39
C GLN A 91 -3.58 4.73 -7.96
N VAL A 92 -3.80 5.60 -6.97
CA VAL A 92 -3.64 5.26 -5.56
C VAL A 92 -5.01 5.20 -4.91
N SER A 93 -5.31 4.11 -4.20
CA SER A 93 -6.67 3.90 -3.72
C SER A 93 -6.76 3.27 -2.34
N ASP A 94 -7.83 3.64 -1.66
CA ASP A 94 -8.28 2.99 -0.45
C ASP A 94 -9.82 2.85 -0.49
N TYR A 95 -10.39 1.91 0.26
CA TYR A 95 -11.83 1.77 0.38
C TYR A 95 -12.44 2.85 1.29
N ASP A 96 -11.65 3.34 2.25
CA ASP A 96 -12.05 4.39 3.18
C ASP A 96 -12.08 5.75 2.50
N SER A 97 -13.20 6.44 2.60
CA SER A 97 -13.41 7.75 1.96
C SER A 97 -12.49 8.84 2.52
N GLU A 98 -12.17 8.80 3.82
CA GLU A 98 -11.27 9.76 4.45
C GLU A 98 -9.81 9.54 4.04
N ALA A 99 -9.40 8.25 3.88
CA ALA A 99 -8.11 7.92 3.28
C ALA A 99 -8.02 8.47 1.85
N ALA A 100 -9.05 8.25 1.01
CA ALA A 100 -9.10 8.78 -0.35
C ALA A 100 -9.08 10.32 -0.39
N GLU A 101 -9.71 11.00 0.58
CA GLU A 101 -9.65 12.46 0.72
C GLU A 101 -8.24 12.93 1.08
N LEU A 102 -7.57 12.25 2.02
CA LEU A 102 -6.20 12.56 2.42
C LEU A 102 -5.22 12.36 1.26
N LEU A 103 -5.40 11.29 0.46
CA LEU A 103 -4.62 11.06 -0.75
C LEU A 103 -4.75 12.22 -1.74
N ARG A 104 -5.99 12.70 -2.02
CA ARG A 104 -6.20 13.88 -2.90
C ARG A 104 -5.51 15.13 -2.36
N LYS A 105 -5.59 15.35 -1.03
CA LYS A 105 -4.92 16.49 -0.38
C LYS A 105 -3.40 16.42 -0.56
N ASN A 106 -2.79 15.26 -0.35
CA ASN A 106 -1.35 15.06 -0.49
C ASN A 106 -0.88 15.17 -1.94
N ILE A 107 -1.63 14.62 -2.90
CA ILE A 107 -1.36 14.77 -4.34
C ILE A 107 -1.34 16.25 -4.73
N GLY A 108 -2.35 17.02 -4.29
CA GLY A 108 -2.41 18.45 -4.55
C GLY A 108 -1.27 19.23 -3.88
N HIS A 109 -0.93 18.90 -2.63
CA HIS A 109 0.17 19.52 -1.90
C HIS A 109 1.53 19.29 -2.58
N LEU A 110 1.78 18.07 -3.05
CA LEU A 110 3.00 17.68 -3.76
C LEU A 110 2.98 18.03 -5.25
N GLN A 111 1.87 18.58 -5.76
CA GLN A 111 1.67 18.95 -7.17
C GLN A 111 1.92 17.79 -8.16
N LEU A 112 1.57 16.57 -7.78
CA LEU A 112 1.79 15.38 -8.61
C LEU A 112 0.77 15.33 -9.75
N GLN A 113 1.25 15.39 -11.01
CA GLN A 113 0.41 15.46 -12.20
C GLN A 113 0.03 14.08 -12.75
N ASN A 114 0.80 13.06 -12.41
CA ASN A 114 0.63 11.68 -12.90
C ASN A 114 0.05 10.73 -11.84
N VAL A 115 -0.44 11.25 -10.71
CA VAL A 115 -1.05 10.48 -9.62
C VAL A 115 -2.51 10.86 -9.47
N GLN A 116 -3.39 9.86 -9.41
CA GLN A 116 -4.83 10.04 -9.19
C GLN A 116 -5.28 9.24 -7.96
N ALA A 117 -5.94 9.91 -7.01
CA ALA A 117 -6.56 9.22 -5.87
C ALA A 117 -7.97 8.74 -6.23
N LEU A 118 -8.25 7.49 -5.89
CA LEU A 118 -9.54 6.83 -6.08
C LEU A 118 -10.05 6.27 -4.75
N GLN A 119 -11.37 6.15 -4.63
CA GLN A 119 -11.96 5.30 -3.59
C GLN A 119 -12.34 3.98 -4.25
N LEU A 120 -11.66 2.89 -3.87
CA LEU A 120 -11.89 1.56 -4.44
C LEU A 120 -11.95 0.51 -3.34
N ASP A 121 -12.92 -0.37 -3.45
CA ASP A 121 -12.98 -1.61 -2.69
C ASP A 121 -12.45 -2.75 -3.58
N TRP A 122 -11.46 -3.50 -3.11
CA TRP A 122 -10.94 -4.66 -3.86
C TRP A 122 -11.94 -5.80 -4.02
N ASN A 123 -13.04 -5.80 -3.23
CA ASN A 123 -14.15 -6.74 -3.41
C ASN A 123 -15.04 -6.39 -4.60
N ASP A 124 -14.99 -5.13 -5.09
CA ASP A 124 -15.85 -4.62 -6.18
C ASP A 124 -15.07 -3.66 -7.09
N LEU A 125 -13.97 -4.17 -7.70
CA LEU A 125 -13.17 -3.37 -8.64
C LEU A 125 -13.87 -3.22 -9.99
N PRO A 126 -13.83 -2.01 -10.59
CA PRO A 126 -14.29 -1.80 -11.95
C PRO A 126 -13.62 -2.74 -12.97
N GLU A 127 -14.38 -3.26 -13.92
CA GLU A 127 -13.87 -4.22 -14.92
C GLU A 127 -12.77 -3.65 -15.82
N ASN A 128 -12.76 -2.33 -16.03
CA ASN A 128 -11.81 -1.64 -16.90
C ASN A 128 -10.47 -1.29 -16.25
N ILE A 129 -10.24 -1.70 -15.00
CA ILE A 129 -8.95 -1.52 -14.33
C ILE A 129 -7.94 -2.53 -14.90
N ASN A 130 -6.89 -2.02 -15.54
CA ASN A 130 -5.87 -2.83 -16.18
C ASN A 130 -4.46 -2.22 -15.98
N PRO A 131 -3.89 -2.25 -14.75
CA PRO A 131 -2.56 -1.77 -14.47
C PRO A 131 -1.49 -2.76 -14.95
N GLU A 132 -0.28 -2.26 -15.22
CA GLU A 132 0.88 -3.12 -15.45
C GLU A 132 1.47 -3.64 -14.13
N VAL A 133 1.27 -2.87 -13.05
CA VAL A 133 1.76 -3.21 -11.70
C VAL A 133 0.71 -2.89 -10.66
N ILE A 134 0.48 -3.80 -9.72
CA ILE A 134 -0.26 -3.53 -8.50
C ILE A 134 0.71 -3.51 -7.31
N ILE A 135 0.58 -2.48 -6.48
CA ILE A 135 1.28 -2.35 -5.20
C ILE A 135 0.30 -2.66 -4.07
N LEU A 136 0.73 -3.51 -3.14
CA LEU A 136 0.00 -3.90 -1.94
C LEU A 136 0.93 -3.75 -0.73
N SER A 137 0.56 -2.90 0.22
CA SER A 137 1.36 -2.66 1.41
C SER A 137 0.59 -3.02 2.67
N ASP A 138 1.02 -4.09 3.35
CA ASP A 138 0.45 -4.58 4.61
C ASP A 138 -1.05 -4.95 4.56
N VAL A 139 -1.53 -5.43 3.41
CA VAL A 139 -2.96 -5.75 3.21
C VAL A 139 -3.36 -7.12 3.74
N ASN A 140 -2.40 -7.98 4.09
CA ASN A 140 -2.63 -9.36 4.52
C ASN A 140 -2.61 -9.51 6.07
N TYR A 141 -3.31 -8.62 6.76
CA TYR A 141 -3.43 -8.64 8.22
C TYR A 141 -4.72 -9.29 8.72
N ASP A 142 -5.73 -9.44 7.86
CA ASP A 142 -7.02 -10.05 8.19
C ASP A 142 -7.19 -11.38 7.45
N PRO A 143 -7.17 -12.54 8.14
CA PRO A 143 -7.33 -13.85 7.53
C PRO A 143 -8.66 -14.03 6.77
N THR A 144 -9.71 -13.29 7.13
CA THR A 144 -11.00 -13.37 6.45
C THR A 144 -10.95 -12.84 5.02
N GLN A 145 -9.96 -12.00 4.70
CA GLN A 145 -9.73 -11.42 3.38
C GLN A 145 -8.77 -12.24 2.50
N PHE A 146 -8.09 -13.25 3.05
CA PHE A 146 -7.03 -13.96 2.31
C PHE A 146 -7.52 -14.65 1.04
N GLU A 147 -8.70 -15.27 1.08
CA GLU A 147 -9.26 -15.93 -0.12
C GLU A 147 -9.57 -14.92 -1.23
N THR A 148 -10.19 -13.79 -0.87
CA THR A 148 -10.52 -12.71 -1.80
C THR A 148 -9.27 -12.10 -2.41
N LEU A 149 -8.29 -11.74 -1.56
CA LEU A 149 -7.02 -11.16 -2.01
C LEU A 149 -6.22 -12.14 -2.88
N THR A 150 -6.20 -13.43 -2.53
CA THR A 150 -5.52 -14.45 -3.35
C THR A 150 -6.14 -14.53 -4.74
N LYS A 151 -7.48 -14.63 -4.83
CA LYS A 151 -8.20 -14.66 -6.12
C LYS A 151 -7.97 -13.40 -6.94
N LEU A 152 -7.98 -12.23 -6.30
CA LEU A 152 -7.70 -10.95 -6.94
C LEU A 152 -6.31 -10.91 -7.54
N ILE A 153 -5.30 -11.24 -6.73
CA ILE A 153 -3.89 -11.28 -7.16
C ILE A 153 -3.71 -12.27 -8.32
N GLN A 154 -4.23 -13.48 -8.22
CA GLN A 154 -4.15 -14.48 -9.28
C GLN A 154 -4.83 -14.01 -10.57
N LYS A 155 -6.00 -13.34 -10.48
CA LYS A 155 -6.68 -12.75 -11.65
C LYS A 155 -5.75 -11.79 -12.38
N PHE A 156 -5.14 -10.83 -11.67
CA PHE A 156 -4.26 -9.83 -12.28
C PHE A 156 -2.95 -10.43 -12.82
N ILE A 157 -2.36 -11.39 -12.12
CA ILE A 157 -1.19 -12.13 -12.61
C ILE A 157 -1.51 -12.84 -13.94
N HIS A 158 -2.71 -13.43 -14.06
CA HIS A 158 -3.15 -14.09 -15.31
C HIS A 158 -3.35 -13.12 -16.46
N GLN A 159 -3.66 -11.85 -16.16
CA GLN A 159 -3.75 -10.77 -17.13
C GLN A 159 -2.38 -10.15 -17.50
N GLY A 160 -1.28 -10.67 -16.94
CA GLY A 160 0.09 -10.18 -17.21
C GLY A 160 0.55 -9.05 -16.28
N CYS A 161 -0.25 -8.65 -15.31
CA CYS A 161 0.12 -7.67 -14.30
C CYS A 161 1.15 -8.26 -13.33
N ALA A 162 2.11 -7.46 -12.88
CA ALA A 162 3.00 -7.81 -11.79
C ALA A 162 2.44 -7.26 -10.46
N ILE A 163 2.66 -8.01 -9.38
CA ILE A 163 2.24 -7.59 -8.04
C ILE A 163 3.49 -7.35 -7.19
N ILE A 164 3.54 -6.26 -6.46
CA ILE A 164 4.59 -5.98 -5.47
C ILE A 164 3.90 -5.92 -4.10
N LEU A 165 4.11 -6.96 -3.32
CA LEU A 165 3.50 -7.12 -2.00
C LEU A 165 4.53 -6.89 -0.90
N SER A 166 4.33 -5.88 -0.08
CA SER A 166 5.12 -5.64 1.13
C SER A 166 4.37 -6.15 2.36
N THR A 167 5.02 -7.03 3.13
CA THR A 167 4.37 -7.68 4.28
C THR A 167 5.37 -7.99 5.40
N PRO A 168 5.01 -7.73 6.68
CA PRO A 168 5.74 -8.29 7.81
C PRO A 168 5.61 -9.82 7.80
N GLN A 169 6.63 -10.51 8.29
CA GLN A 169 6.61 -11.98 8.39
C GLN A 169 5.67 -12.45 9.52
N ARG A 170 4.36 -12.36 9.30
CA ARG A 170 3.34 -12.86 10.24
C ARG A 170 3.07 -14.33 10.01
N ILE A 171 3.13 -15.14 11.07
CA ILE A 171 2.81 -16.59 11.01
C ILE A 171 1.42 -16.80 10.42
N MET A 172 0.44 -15.99 10.81
CA MET A 172 -0.94 -16.08 10.31
C MET A 172 -1.07 -15.81 8.81
N ALA A 173 -0.14 -15.06 8.20
CA ALA A 173 -0.15 -14.76 6.78
C ALA A 173 0.55 -15.83 5.92
N THR A 174 1.19 -16.83 6.53
CA THR A 174 1.89 -17.91 5.82
C THR A 174 1.01 -18.62 4.78
N PRO A 175 -0.25 -19.02 5.06
CA PRO A 175 -1.10 -19.66 4.06
C PRO A 175 -1.36 -18.78 2.83
N PHE A 176 -1.53 -17.48 3.03
CA PHE A 176 -1.72 -16.51 1.95
C PHE A 176 -0.48 -16.41 1.07
N VAL A 177 0.72 -16.28 1.65
CA VAL A 177 1.98 -16.23 0.90
C VAL A 177 2.24 -17.55 0.17
N LEU A 178 1.99 -18.70 0.82
CA LEU A 178 2.14 -20.02 0.19
C LEU A 178 1.23 -20.20 -1.03
N ALA A 179 0.00 -19.69 -0.99
CA ALA A 179 -0.93 -19.76 -2.13
C ALA A 179 -0.45 -18.98 -3.37
N LEU A 180 0.53 -18.08 -3.20
CA LEU A 180 1.12 -17.27 -4.27
C LEU A 180 2.55 -17.72 -4.63
N SER A 181 3.10 -18.70 -3.92
CA SER A 181 4.53 -19.05 -3.96
C SER A 181 5.04 -19.42 -5.36
N GLU A 182 4.24 -20.06 -6.20
CA GLU A 182 4.62 -20.42 -7.58
C GLU A 182 4.87 -19.22 -8.49
N PHE A 183 4.31 -18.04 -8.13
CA PHE A 183 4.46 -16.80 -8.90
C PHE A 183 5.49 -15.86 -8.30
N ILE A 184 6.07 -16.14 -7.13
CA ILE A 184 7.11 -15.30 -6.53
C ILE A 184 8.40 -15.44 -7.31
N ILE A 185 8.84 -14.34 -7.92
CA ILE A 185 10.06 -14.30 -8.75
C ILE A 185 11.23 -13.56 -8.08
N ALA A 186 10.94 -12.78 -7.04
CA ALA A 186 11.94 -12.12 -6.18
C ALA A 186 11.36 -11.85 -4.79
N ASP A 187 12.24 -11.88 -3.78
CA ASP A 187 11.97 -11.52 -2.40
C ASP A 187 13.09 -10.60 -1.91
N TYR A 188 12.73 -9.38 -1.48
CA TYR A 188 13.64 -8.44 -0.89
C TYR A 188 13.32 -8.31 0.59
N LEU A 189 14.36 -8.27 1.43
CA LEU A 189 14.22 -8.12 2.86
C LEU A 189 14.69 -6.73 3.30
N GLU A 190 13.85 -6.00 4.01
CA GLU A 190 14.17 -4.70 4.60
C GLU A 190 13.90 -4.69 6.09
N MET A 191 14.82 -4.03 6.81
CA MET A 191 14.67 -3.80 8.24
C MET A 191 14.15 -2.37 8.47
N VAL A 192 13.07 -2.24 9.22
CA VAL A 192 12.46 -0.94 9.57
C VAL A 192 12.33 -0.82 11.07
N ASP A 193 12.85 0.25 11.63
CA ASP A 193 12.62 0.57 13.04
C ASP A 193 11.21 1.16 13.22
N GLU A 194 10.48 0.63 14.19
CA GLU A 194 9.20 1.16 14.65
C GLU A 194 9.27 1.33 16.17
N ASN A 195 9.49 2.56 16.62
CA ASN A 195 9.56 2.92 18.05
C ASN A 195 10.63 2.10 18.83
N GLY A 196 11.81 1.92 18.25
CA GLY A 196 12.92 1.16 18.86
C GLY A 196 12.80 -0.36 18.71
N VAL A 197 11.79 -0.83 17.97
CA VAL A 197 11.62 -2.26 17.63
C VAL A 197 11.88 -2.44 16.14
N THR A 198 12.89 -3.22 15.80
CA THR A 198 13.18 -3.55 14.41
C THR A 198 12.17 -4.57 13.88
N LYS A 199 11.53 -4.22 12.77
CA LYS A 199 10.60 -5.07 12.02
C LYS A 199 11.28 -5.59 10.75
N GLU A 200 11.18 -6.87 10.52
CA GLU A 200 11.61 -7.51 9.28
C GLU A 200 10.44 -7.54 8.30
N ILE A 201 10.63 -6.96 7.13
CA ILE A 201 9.59 -6.81 6.11
C ILE A 201 10.07 -7.46 4.82
N SER A 202 9.29 -8.42 4.31
CA SER A 202 9.47 -9.00 2.97
C SER A 202 8.75 -8.17 1.92
N ILE A 203 9.41 -7.94 0.80
CA ILE A 203 8.82 -7.33 -0.39
C ILE A 203 8.89 -8.35 -1.52
N LEU A 204 7.73 -8.98 -1.77
CA LEU A 204 7.58 -10.04 -2.75
C LEU A 204 7.22 -9.45 -4.12
N VAL A 205 7.97 -9.82 -5.15
CA VAL A 205 7.61 -9.55 -6.54
C VAL A 205 6.98 -10.80 -7.11
N ILE A 206 5.74 -10.70 -7.53
CA ILE A 206 4.89 -11.81 -7.91
C ILE A 206 4.45 -11.61 -9.36
N SER A 207 4.84 -12.50 -10.27
CA SER A 207 4.58 -12.37 -11.70
C SER A 207 4.71 -13.73 -12.42
N LYS A 208 4.00 -13.90 -13.53
CA LYS A 208 4.26 -15.00 -14.48
C LYS A 208 5.51 -14.74 -15.33
N ASN A 209 5.93 -13.50 -15.47
CA ASN A 209 7.12 -13.13 -16.23
C ASN A 209 8.36 -13.20 -15.34
N SER A 210 9.14 -14.27 -15.42
CA SER A 210 10.36 -14.48 -14.61
C SER A 210 11.47 -13.45 -14.87
N SER A 211 11.40 -12.67 -15.94
CA SER A 211 12.33 -11.59 -16.27
C SER A 211 11.86 -10.21 -15.81
N TYR A 212 10.69 -10.10 -15.17
CA TYR A 212 10.15 -8.85 -14.69
C TYR A 212 11.12 -8.15 -13.72
N GLY A 213 11.38 -6.84 -13.95
CA GLY A 213 12.27 -6.04 -13.09
C GLY A 213 13.77 -6.30 -13.26
N LYS A 214 14.17 -7.30 -14.06
CA LYS A 214 15.58 -7.61 -14.37
C LYS A 214 16.05 -6.77 -15.57
N LYS A 215 16.41 -5.52 -15.33
CA LYS A 215 17.11 -4.67 -16.30
C LYS A 215 18.15 -3.83 -15.59
#